data_714c990bed34056f2565461134ba8b78
#
_entry.id   714c990bed34056f2565461134ba8b78
#
_cell.length_a   1.000
_cell.length_b   1.000
_cell.length_c   1.000
_cell.angle_alpha   90.00
_cell.angle_beta   90.00
_cell.angle_gamma   90.00
#
_symmetry.space_group_name_H-M   'P 1'
#
loop_
_entity.id
_entity.type
_entity.pdbx_description
1 polymer ?
#
loop_
_entity_poly.entity_id
_entity_poly.type
_entity_poly.pdbx_seq_one_letter_code
_entity_poly.pdbx_strand_id
1 'polypeptide(L)'
;MGKLVRMIDEEGTLSVIAADSTDIVREMRSIHGTSKVCSAALGRMLTAATMMGSTLKGKDDSITVKINGGGPCGTVLAVSDSDGNVRGCIGKADISLPLNKKGKLDVAGAVGKNGFVTVIKDLGLKEPYIGKTPIVSGEIAEDITSYYAVSEQIPTVCALGVLTEHDNGEIICAGGFMIQLLPTADDTIIERVEESIKDLPPVTKMLSNGMTPEEICKKALSKFNLQLLDETNTAYLCTCSRERVEKALIATGKSGLSEMAEDETTEVVCNFCHKKYHFSKEEIQKMLKRV
;
A
#
# COMPACT_ATOMS: atom_id res chain seq x y z
N MET A 1 -5.75 2.71 15.59
CA MET A 1 -6.13 3.26 14.28
C MET A 1 -4.96 4.05 13.75
N GLY A 2 -4.66 3.92 12.45
CA GLY A 2 -3.66 4.76 11.80
C GLY A 2 -4.13 6.20 11.69
N LYS A 3 -3.19 7.12 11.50
CA LYS A 3 -3.46 8.54 11.27
C LYS A 3 -2.83 8.98 9.96
N LEU A 4 -3.57 9.75 9.17
CA LEU A 4 -3.12 10.37 7.93
C LEU A 4 -3.39 11.86 8.00
N VAL A 5 -2.41 12.65 7.56
CA VAL A 5 -2.49 14.12 7.50
C VAL A 5 -2.13 14.58 6.10
N ARG A 6 -2.92 15.50 5.55
CA ARG A 6 -2.60 16.19 4.30
C ARG A 6 -2.39 17.67 4.56
N MET A 7 -1.32 18.19 4.00
CA MET A 7 -0.95 19.60 4.11
C MET A 7 -0.57 20.16 2.73
N ILE A 8 -0.67 21.45 2.59
CA ILE A 8 -0.26 22.21 1.39
C ILE A 8 0.58 23.41 1.86
N ASP A 9 1.52 23.85 1.06
CA ASP A 9 2.20 25.11 1.32
C ASP A 9 1.30 26.32 1.00
N GLU A 10 1.54 27.43 1.65
CA GLU A 10 0.73 28.65 1.48
C GLU A 10 0.73 29.19 0.06
N GLU A 11 1.82 28.93 -0.70
CA GLU A 11 1.98 29.37 -2.10
C GLU A 11 1.28 28.43 -3.09
N GLY A 12 0.79 27.27 -2.64
CA GLY A 12 0.14 26.26 -3.48
C GLY A 12 1.08 25.60 -4.49
N THR A 13 2.38 25.48 -4.15
CA THR A 13 3.41 24.92 -5.02
C THR A 13 3.67 23.43 -4.75
N LEU A 14 3.35 22.95 -3.57
CA LEU A 14 3.49 21.55 -3.20
C LEU A 14 2.43 21.10 -2.21
N SER A 15 2.18 19.80 -2.21
CA SER A 15 1.39 19.12 -1.19
C SER A 15 2.21 18.02 -0.52
N VAL A 16 1.91 17.75 0.75
CA VAL A 16 2.52 16.65 1.49
C VAL A 16 1.47 15.86 2.23
N ILE A 17 1.62 14.54 2.20
CA ILE A 17 0.80 13.58 2.91
C ILE A 17 1.73 12.78 3.81
N ALA A 18 1.39 12.64 5.08
CA ALA A 18 2.09 11.72 5.97
C ALA A 18 1.11 10.79 6.68
N ALA A 19 1.55 9.57 6.94
CA ALA A 19 0.75 8.56 7.62
C ALA A 19 1.57 7.84 8.69
N ASP A 20 0.96 7.70 9.88
CA ASP A 20 1.30 6.66 10.85
C ASP A 20 0.39 5.46 10.59
N SER A 21 0.94 4.40 10.04
CA SER A 21 0.25 3.16 9.69
C SER A 21 0.58 2.01 10.65
N THR A 22 1.10 2.32 11.84
CA THR A 22 1.58 1.31 12.80
C THR A 22 0.52 0.26 13.10
N ASP A 23 -0.69 0.69 13.44
CA ASP A 23 -1.78 -0.26 13.78
C ASP A 23 -2.28 -1.04 12.55
N ILE A 24 -2.25 -0.43 11.36
CA ILE A 24 -2.55 -1.11 10.09
C ILE A 24 -1.58 -2.27 9.86
N VAL A 25 -0.28 -2.02 10.06
CA VAL A 25 0.77 -3.03 9.82
C VAL A 25 0.77 -4.10 10.92
N ARG A 26 0.43 -3.75 12.16
CA ARG A 26 0.21 -4.71 13.24
C ARG A 26 -0.94 -5.67 12.93
N GLU A 27 -2.09 -5.11 12.51
CA GLU A 27 -3.26 -5.91 12.11
C GLU A 27 -2.93 -6.82 10.92
N MET A 28 -2.28 -6.28 9.89
CA MET A 28 -1.80 -7.07 8.75
C MET A 28 -0.91 -8.23 9.19
N ARG A 29 0.05 -7.98 10.08
CA ARG A 29 0.95 -9.03 10.58
C ARG A 29 0.21 -10.09 11.36
N SER A 30 -0.76 -9.69 12.19
CA SER A 30 -1.63 -10.62 12.94
C SER A 30 -2.42 -11.54 12.01
N ILE A 31 -2.95 -11.00 10.92
CA ILE A 31 -3.74 -11.76 9.94
C ILE A 31 -2.86 -12.72 9.12
N HIS A 32 -1.74 -12.23 8.61
CA HIS A 32 -0.93 -12.95 7.61
C HIS A 32 0.26 -13.72 8.19
N GLY A 33 0.61 -13.52 9.47
CA GLY A 33 1.77 -14.17 10.10
C GLY A 33 3.09 -13.86 9.39
N THR A 34 3.26 -12.65 8.89
CA THR A 34 4.40 -12.28 8.05
C THR A 34 5.74 -12.31 8.80
N SER A 35 6.79 -12.81 8.14
CA SER A 35 8.18 -12.64 8.59
C SER A 35 8.57 -11.15 8.60
N LYS A 36 9.69 -10.81 9.24
CA LYS A 36 10.15 -9.41 9.37
C LYS A 36 10.28 -8.70 8.01
N VAL A 37 10.92 -9.37 7.04
CA VAL A 37 11.12 -8.77 5.71
C VAL A 37 9.80 -8.66 4.94
N CYS A 38 8.90 -9.61 5.08
CA CYS A 38 7.57 -9.56 4.48
C CYS A 38 6.68 -8.50 5.15
N SER A 39 6.81 -8.34 6.48
CA SER A 39 6.14 -7.25 7.21
C SER A 39 6.62 -5.89 6.71
N ALA A 40 7.92 -5.74 6.47
CA ALA A 40 8.48 -4.50 5.92
C ALA A 40 7.99 -4.25 4.48
N ALA A 41 7.99 -5.27 3.62
CA ALA A 41 7.54 -5.14 2.24
C ALA A 41 6.03 -4.80 2.15
N LEU A 42 5.18 -5.62 2.77
CA LEU A 42 3.72 -5.39 2.73
C LEU A 42 3.32 -4.14 3.51
N GLY A 43 3.95 -3.86 4.66
CA GLY A 43 3.67 -2.67 5.45
C GLY A 43 4.00 -1.37 4.71
N ARG A 44 5.13 -1.30 4.01
CA ARG A 44 5.46 -0.15 3.13
C ARG A 44 4.42 -0.01 2.01
N MET A 45 4.00 -1.11 1.40
CA MET A 45 2.98 -1.09 0.35
C MET A 45 1.63 -0.60 0.86
N LEU A 46 1.20 -1.07 2.05
CA LEU A 46 -0.02 -0.60 2.71
C LEU A 46 0.03 0.89 3.00
N THR A 47 1.16 1.38 3.55
CA THR A 47 1.36 2.81 3.82
C THR A 47 1.28 3.65 2.55
N ALA A 48 1.97 3.22 1.48
CA ALA A 48 1.89 3.90 0.19
C ALA A 48 0.47 3.92 -0.36
N ALA A 49 -0.22 2.78 -0.36
CA ALA A 49 -1.60 2.69 -0.85
C ALA A 49 -2.57 3.55 -0.03
N THR A 50 -2.42 3.61 1.30
CA THR A 50 -3.19 4.51 2.18
C THR A 50 -3.03 5.97 1.75
N MET A 51 -1.79 6.44 1.56
CA MET A 51 -1.53 7.81 1.11
C MET A 51 -2.06 8.07 -0.31
N MET A 52 -1.86 7.12 -1.23
CA MET A 52 -2.35 7.24 -2.61
C MET A 52 -3.88 7.23 -2.67
N GLY A 53 -4.54 6.37 -1.89
CA GLY A 53 -6.00 6.29 -1.81
C GLY A 53 -6.63 7.59 -1.32
N SER A 54 -6.05 8.22 -0.29
CA SER A 54 -6.54 9.49 0.25
C SER A 54 -6.53 10.65 -0.75
N THR A 55 -5.90 10.50 -1.92
CA THR A 55 -5.93 11.51 -3.00
C THR A 55 -7.13 11.33 -3.95
N LEU A 56 -7.85 10.22 -3.85
CA LEU A 56 -9.05 9.96 -4.66
C LEU A 56 -10.20 10.87 -4.20
N LYS A 57 -11.08 11.21 -5.15
CA LYS A 57 -12.13 12.21 -4.92
C LYS A 57 -13.51 11.60 -4.71
N GLY A 58 -13.79 10.49 -5.38
CA GLY A 58 -15.09 9.81 -5.29
C GLY A 58 -15.13 8.89 -4.07
N LYS A 59 -16.26 8.87 -3.36
CA LYS A 59 -16.46 8.05 -2.16
C LYS A 59 -16.29 6.55 -2.42
N ASP A 60 -16.66 6.11 -3.62
CA ASP A 60 -16.57 4.71 -4.04
C ASP A 60 -15.28 4.42 -4.83
N ASP A 61 -14.42 5.43 -5.01
CA ASP A 61 -13.15 5.26 -5.70
C ASP A 61 -12.23 4.35 -4.91
N SER A 62 -11.41 3.59 -5.63
CA SER A 62 -10.38 2.77 -5.02
C SER A 62 -9.11 2.71 -5.85
N ILE A 63 -8.00 2.46 -5.17
CA ILE A 63 -6.70 2.27 -5.80
C ILE A 63 -6.12 0.92 -5.41
N THR A 64 -5.64 0.19 -6.40
CA THR A 64 -4.87 -1.04 -6.20
C THR A 64 -3.44 -0.78 -6.61
N VAL A 65 -2.50 -1.03 -5.70
CA VAL A 65 -1.07 -0.96 -5.96
C VAL A 65 -0.49 -2.36 -5.86
N LYS A 66 0.15 -2.82 -6.94
CA LYS A 66 0.73 -4.16 -7.05
C LYS A 66 2.17 -4.06 -7.49
N ILE A 67 3.06 -4.78 -6.84
CA ILE A 67 4.46 -4.95 -7.24
C ILE A 67 4.80 -6.44 -7.33
N ASN A 68 5.51 -6.82 -8.37
CA ASN A 68 6.06 -8.17 -8.53
C ASN A 68 7.36 -8.06 -9.32
N GLY A 69 8.48 -8.22 -8.63
CA GLY A 69 9.82 -8.15 -9.21
C GLY A 69 10.49 -9.51 -9.39
N GLY A 70 9.75 -10.62 -9.27
CA GLY A 70 10.30 -11.98 -9.36
C GLY A 70 11.10 -12.40 -8.12
N GLY A 71 11.06 -11.63 -7.03
CA GLY A 71 11.69 -12.00 -5.77
C GLY A 71 10.90 -13.07 -4.99
N PRO A 72 11.50 -13.63 -3.94
CA PRO A 72 10.95 -14.77 -3.21
C PRO A 72 9.63 -14.49 -2.48
N CYS A 73 9.31 -13.24 -2.15
CA CYS A 73 8.02 -12.90 -1.54
C CYS A 73 6.84 -12.97 -2.53
N GLY A 74 7.13 -13.09 -3.84
CA GLY A 74 6.12 -13.07 -4.88
C GLY A 74 5.47 -11.70 -5.05
N THR A 75 4.18 -11.70 -5.35
CA THR A 75 3.41 -10.45 -5.51
C THR A 75 3.10 -9.81 -4.16
N VAL A 76 3.36 -8.51 -4.05
CA VAL A 76 2.88 -7.66 -2.94
C VAL A 76 1.78 -6.76 -3.49
N LEU A 77 0.61 -6.76 -2.85
CA LEU A 77 -0.57 -6.06 -3.32
C LEU A 77 -1.28 -5.36 -2.15
N ALA A 78 -1.67 -4.12 -2.38
CA ALA A 78 -2.51 -3.34 -1.47
C ALA A 78 -3.65 -2.68 -2.24
N VAL A 79 -4.81 -2.57 -1.59
CA VAL A 79 -6.00 -1.87 -2.10
C VAL A 79 -6.45 -0.88 -1.05
N SER A 80 -6.58 0.40 -1.42
CA SER A 80 -7.10 1.45 -0.55
C SER A 80 -8.34 2.10 -1.15
N ASP A 81 -9.25 2.53 -0.28
CA ASP A 81 -10.36 3.41 -0.63
C ASP A 81 -9.96 4.90 -0.53
N SER A 82 -10.91 5.79 -0.83
CA SER A 82 -10.71 7.24 -0.77
C SER A 82 -10.59 7.80 0.64
N ASP A 83 -11.00 7.06 1.66
CA ASP A 83 -10.82 7.42 3.08
C ASP A 83 -9.43 6.98 3.60
N GLY A 84 -8.62 6.31 2.76
CA GLY A 84 -7.31 5.78 3.13
C GLY A 84 -7.35 4.47 3.93
N ASN A 85 -8.54 3.84 4.09
CA ASN A 85 -8.59 2.49 4.63
C ASN A 85 -7.99 1.51 3.63
N VAL A 86 -7.24 0.54 4.12
CA VAL A 86 -6.42 -0.30 3.26
C VAL A 86 -6.51 -1.77 3.63
N ARG A 87 -6.33 -2.64 2.65
CA ARG A 87 -6.11 -4.08 2.81
C ARG A 87 -5.03 -4.53 1.84
N GLY A 88 -4.31 -5.58 2.16
CA GLY A 88 -3.26 -6.09 1.28
C GLY A 88 -2.95 -7.55 1.53
N CYS A 89 -2.17 -8.13 0.63
CA CYS A 89 -1.66 -9.48 0.74
C CYS A 89 -0.29 -9.60 0.07
N ILE A 90 0.41 -10.67 0.42
CA ILE A 90 1.73 -11.00 -0.11
C ILE A 90 1.75 -12.46 -0.55
N GLY A 91 2.42 -12.77 -1.64
CA GLY A 91 2.41 -14.11 -2.23
C GLY A 91 3.01 -15.19 -1.33
N LYS A 92 4.10 -14.86 -0.63
CA LYS A 92 4.70 -15.72 0.41
C LYS A 92 5.00 -14.87 1.64
N ALA A 93 4.27 -15.16 2.71
CA ALA A 93 4.33 -14.38 3.95
C ALA A 93 5.55 -14.72 4.83
N ASP A 94 6.03 -15.94 4.74
CA ASP A 94 7.12 -16.46 5.58
C ASP A 94 8.35 -16.78 4.72
N ILE A 95 9.16 -15.75 4.44
CA ILE A 95 10.48 -15.89 3.83
C ILE A 95 11.54 -15.34 4.77
N SER A 96 12.72 -15.91 4.74
CA SER A 96 13.88 -15.43 5.48
C SER A 96 14.98 -15.02 4.51
N LEU A 97 15.48 -13.81 4.69
CA LEU A 97 16.63 -13.29 3.95
C LEU A 97 17.66 -12.73 4.93
N PRO A 98 18.96 -12.81 4.60
CA PRO A 98 19.99 -12.11 5.36
C PRO A 98 19.74 -10.59 5.30
N LEU A 99 20.28 -9.87 6.26
CA LEU A 99 20.28 -8.40 6.21
C LEU A 99 21.08 -7.93 4.99
N ASN A 100 20.64 -6.80 4.43
CA ASN A 100 21.35 -6.15 3.34
C ASN A 100 22.74 -5.60 3.80
N LYS A 101 23.55 -5.11 2.86
CA LYS A 101 24.90 -4.56 3.14
C LYS A 101 24.91 -3.39 4.14
N LYS A 102 23.76 -2.77 4.41
CA LYS A 102 23.59 -1.67 5.40
C LYS A 102 23.07 -2.19 6.75
N GLY A 103 23.01 -3.51 6.96
CA GLY A 103 22.48 -4.12 8.19
C GLY A 103 20.97 -3.97 8.37
N LYS A 104 20.21 -3.74 7.30
CA LYS A 104 18.74 -3.59 7.31
C LYS A 104 18.07 -4.79 6.64
N LEU A 105 16.76 -4.96 6.89
CA LEU A 105 15.93 -5.94 6.19
C LEU A 105 16.05 -5.73 4.66
N ASP A 106 16.31 -6.80 3.94
CA ASP A 106 16.50 -6.77 2.47
C ASP A 106 15.16 -6.84 1.73
N VAL A 107 14.42 -5.73 1.76
CA VAL A 107 13.13 -5.62 1.09
C VAL A 107 13.30 -5.70 -0.43
N ALA A 108 14.33 -5.08 -0.96
CA ALA A 108 14.66 -5.16 -2.39
C ALA A 108 14.93 -6.59 -2.85
N GLY A 109 15.67 -7.37 -2.06
CA GLY A 109 15.89 -8.79 -2.32
C GLY A 109 14.61 -9.63 -2.20
N ALA A 110 13.72 -9.28 -1.27
CA ALA A 110 12.43 -9.96 -1.11
C ALA A 110 11.48 -9.73 -2.29
N VAL A 111 11.37 -8.50 -2.75
CA VAL A 111 10.47 -8.07 -3.85
C VAL A 111 11.05 -8.46 -5.22
N GLY A 112 12.37 -8.30 -5.39
CA GLY A 112 13.05 -8.45 -6.67
C GLY A 112 12.93 -7.19 -7.54
N LYS A 113 13.65 -7.21 -8.70
CA LYS A 113 13.74 -6.04 -9.60
C LYS A 113 13.27 -6.32 -11.02
N ASN A 114 13.01 -7.58 -11.36
CA ASN A 114 12.67 -8.00 -12.72
C ASN A 114 11.15 -8.01 -12.90
N GLY A 115 10.54 -6.83 -12.95
CA GLY A 115 9.09 -6.76 -13.07
C GLY A 115 8.55 -5.32 -13.04
N PHE A 116 7.33 -5.18 -12.54
CA PHE A 116 6.59 -3.95 -12.67
C PHE A 116 5.87 -3.57 -11.38
N VAL A 117 5.76 -2.25 -11.16
CA VAL A 117 4.72 -1.64 -10.36
C VAL A 117 3.50 -1.44 -11.25
N THR A 118 2.34 -1.85 -10.78
CA THR A 118 1.06 -1.64 -11.46
C THR A 118 0.12 -0.93 -10.51
N VAL A 119 -0.43 0.19 -10.94
CA VAL A 119 -1.43 0.96 -10.20
C VAL A 119 -2.73 0.95 -10.99
N ILE A 120 -3.81 0.55 -10.34
CA ILE A 120 -5.15 0.50 -10.92
C ILE A 120 -6.03 1.45 -10.11
N LYS A 121 -6.59 2.48 -10.76
CA LYS A 121 -7.56 3.40 -10.15
C LYS A 121 -8.94 3.05 -10.68
N ASP A 122 -9.81 2.54 -9.82
CA ASP A 122 -11.24 2.36 -10.11
C ASP A 122 -11.98 3.62 -9.66
N LEU A 123 -12.40 4.41 -10.61
CA LEU A 123 -13.07 5.70 -10.44
C LEU A 123 -14.55 5.64 -10.82
N GLY A 124 -15.14 4.44 -10.80
CA GLY A 124 -16.52 4.22 -11.23
C GLY A 124 -16.78 4.42 -12.74
N LEU A 125 -15.71 4.47 -13.54
CA LEU A 125 -15.79 4.57 -15.01
C LEU A 125 -15.98 3.18 -15.63
N LYS A 126 -16.32 3.14 -16.93
CA LYS A 126 -16.51 1.89 -17.67
C LYS A 126 -15.28 0.97 -17.59
N GLU A 127 -14.09 1.57 -17.62
CA GLU A 127 -12.81 0.87 -17.48
C GLU A 127 -11.95 1.60 -16.45
N PRO A 128 -11.22 0.86 -15.57
CA PRO A 128 -10.31 1.48 -14.63
C PRO A 128 -9.09 2.05 -15.35
N TYR A 129 -8.50 3.10 -14.78
CA TYR A 129 -7.19 3.58 -15.21
C TYR A 129 -6.11 2.60 -14.74
N ILE A 130 -5.18 2.24 -15.64
CA ILE A 130 -4.08 1.33 -15.32
C ILE A 130 -2.76 1.97 -15.72
N GLY A 131 -1.94 2.31 -14.72
CA GLY A 131 -0.56 2.73 -14.89
C GLY A 131 0.41 1.58 -14.59
N LYS A 132 1.49 1.46 -15.38
CA LYS A 132 2.47 0.38 -15.22
C LYS A 132 3.87 0.91 -15.51
N THR A 133 4.79 0.75 -14.56
CA THR A 133 6.19 1.17 -14.68
C THR A 133 7.14 0.05 -14.27
N PRO A 134 8.35 -0.05 -14.88
CA PRO A 134 9.36 -0.99 -14.41
C PRO A 134 9.75 -0.72 -12.96
N ILE A 135 10.10 -1.79 -12.23
CA ILE A 135 10.68 -1.67 -10.89
C ILE A 135 12.10 -1.10 -11.03
N VAL A 136 12.42 -0.12 -10.21
CA VAL A 136 13.74 0.53 -10.17
C VAL A 136 14.63 -0.13 -9.12
N SER A 137 14.12 -0.31 -7.90
CA SER A 137 14.93 -0.80 -6.80
C SER A 137 14.35 -1.99 -6.05
N GLY A 138 13.03 -2.15 -6.01
CA GLY A 138 12.33 -3.11 -5.16
C GLY A 138 12.20 -2.66 -3.70
N GLU A 139 12.65 -1.45 -3.36
CA GLU A 139 12.49 -0.84 -2.02
C GLU A 139 11.09 -0.24 -1.77
N ILE A 140 10.23 -0.32 -2.76
CA ILE A 140 8.84 0.16 -2.79
C ILE A 140 8.75 1.69 -2.83
N ALA A 141 9.38 2.42 -1.92
CA ALA A 141 9.31 3.89 -1.90
C ALA A 141 9.88 4.53 -3.18
N GLU A 142 11.05 4.07 -3.62
CA GLU A 142 11.67 4.52 -4.88
C GLU A 142 10.84 4.10 -6.10
N ASP A 143 10.22 2.94 -6.03
CA ASP A 143 9.38 2.41 -7.12
C ASP A 143 8.08 3.21 -7.25
N ILE A 144 7.47 3.65 -6.13
CA ILE A 144 6.32 4.56 -6.12
C ILE A 144 6.71 5.94 -6.62
N THR A 145 7.88 6.48 -6.20
CA THR A 145 8.42 7.74 -6.74
C THR A 145 8.56 7.67 -8.26
N SER A 146 9.16 6.58 -8.77
CA SER A 146 9.31 6.35 -10.21
C SER A 146 7.96 6.23 -10.93
N TYR A 147 6.97 5.56 -10.32
CA TYR A 147 5.63 5.48 -10.88
C TYR A 147 5.01 6.87 -11.09
N TYR A 148 5.08 7.73 -10.07
CA TYR A 148 4.54 9.09 -10.21
C TYR A 148 5.28 9.91 -11.26
N ALA A 149 6.60 9.83 -11.31
CA ALA A 149 7.40 10.56 -12.29
C ALA A 149 7.11 10.13 -13.75
N VAL A 150 7.00 8.80 -13.98
CA VAL A 150 6.89 8.24 -15.34
C VAL A 150 5.45 8.14 -15.82
N SER A 151 4.53 7.68 -14.97
CA SER A 151 3.14 7.40 -15.35
C SER A 151 2.21 8.58 -15.12
N GLU A 152 2.36 9.27 -13.97
CA GLU A 152 1.51 10.41 -13.61
C GLU A 152 2.13 11.76 -14.00
N GLN A 153 3.44 11.80 -14.30
CA GLN A 153 4.21 13.01 -14.60
C GLN A 153 4.17 14.05 -13.45
N ILE A 154 4.12 13.53 -12.22
CA ILE A 154 4.11 14.35 -11.01
C ILE A 154 5.44 14.14 -10.27
N PRO A 155 6.33 15.15 -10.17
CA PRO A 155 7.52 15.06 -9.35
C PRO A 155 7.14 14.74 -7.90
N THR A 156 7.65 13.62 -7.40
CA THR A 156 7.23 13.07 -6.11
C THR A 156 8.44 12.61 -5.31
N VAL A 157 8.45 12.89 -4.02
CA VAL A 157 9.33 12.27 -3.03
C VAL A 157 8.49 11.35 -2.16
N CYS A 158 8.87 10.09 -2.06
CA CYS A 158 8.20 9.12 -1.21
C CYS A 158 9.20 8.49 -0.22
N ALA A 159 8.85 8.50 1.07
CA ALA A 159 9.62 7.83 2.12
C ALA A 159 8.70 6.91 2.91
N LEU A 160 9.08 5.64 3.02
CA LEU A 160 8.32 4.60 3.69
C LEU A 160 9.20 3.84 4.68
N GLY A 161 8.63 3.40 5.78
CA GLY A 161 9.38 2.63 6.75
C GLY A 161 8.51 1.73 7.62
N VAL A 162 9.07 0.58 7.97
CA VAL A 162 8.53 -0.33 8.98
C VAL A 162 9.69 -0.73 9.88
N LEU A 163 9.54 -0.51 11.16
CA LEU A 163 10.51 -0.91 12.19
C LEU A 163 9.91 -2.08 12.97
N THR A 164 10.67 -3.17 13.04
CA THR A 164 10.29 -4.37 13.79
C THR A 164 11.25 -4.61 14.94
N GLU A 165 10.78 -5.21 16.01
CA GLU A 165 11.64 -5.74 17.06
C GLU A 165 12.58 -6.82 16.53
N HIS A 166 13.79 -6.86 17.13
CA HIS A 166 14.83 -7.77 16.69
C HIS A 166 14.48 -9.23 16.98
N ASP A 167 13.88 -9.53 18.11
CA ASP A 167 13.71 -10.91 18.57
C ASP A 167 12.43 -11.56 17.99
N ASN A 168 11.29 -10.96 18.24
CA ASN A 168 9.97 -11.51 17.89
C ASN A 168 9.39 -10.95 16.58
N GLY A 169 10.00 -9.88 16.02
CA GLY A 169 9.54 -9.22 14.81
C GLY A 169 8.26 -8.40 14.97
N GLU A 170 7.87 -8.07 16.20
CA GLU A 170 6.72 -7.20 16.45
C GLU A 170 6.91 -5.83 15.81
N ILE A 171 5.81 -5.21 15.38
CA ILE A 171 5.86 -3.90 14.74
C ILE A 171 5.98 -2.83 15.80
N ILE A 172 7.14 -2.17 15.86
CA ILE A 172 7.39 -1.00 16.71
C ILE A 172 6.65 0.19 16.15
N CYS A 173 6.94 0.54 14.89
CA CYS A 173 6.25 1.59 14.15
C CYS A 173 6.30 1.35 12.64
N ALA A 174 5.33 1.91 11.93
CA ALA A 174 5.25 1.91 10.49
C ALA A 174 4.61 3.21 10.00
N GLY A 175 5.09 3.73 8.88
CA GLY A 175 4.52 4.95 8.30
C GLY A 175 5.36 5.47 7.14
N GLY A 176 4.98 6.64 6.68
CA GLY A 176 5.63 7.28 5.54
C GLY A 176 5.15 8.69 5.32
N PHE A 177 5.78 9.34 4.35
CA PHE A 177 5.28 10.59 3.78
C PHE A 177 5.49 10.60 2.28
N MET A 178 4.70 11.41 1.60
CA MET A 178 4.77 11.65 0.17
C MET A 178 4.63 13.15 -0.09
N ILE A 179 5.63 13.75 -0.74
CA ILE A 179 5.63 15.15 -1.17
C ILE A 179 5.41 15.16 -2.67
N GLN A 180 4.50 15.98 -3.15
CA GLN A 180 4.20 16.13 -4.57
C GLN A 180 4.24 17.60 -4.97
N LEU A 181 4.94 17.90 -6.04
CA LEU A 181 4.93 19.24 -6.62
C LEU A 181 3.62 19.47 -7.37
N LEU A 182 3.08 20.66 -7.22
CA LEU A 182 1.90 21.09 -7.94
C LEU A 182 2.31 21.83 -9.24
N PRO A 183 1.42 21.99 -10.23
CA PRO A 183 1.78 22.59 -11.53
C PRO A 183 2.33 24.02 -11.45
N THR A 184 2.16 24.68 -10.34
CA THR A 184 2.68 26.04 -10.05
C THR A 184 4.13 26.06 -9.56
N ALA A 185 4.72 24.88 -9.24
CA ALA A 185 6.08 24.79 -8.75
C ALA A 185 7.08 25.06 -9.87
N ASP A 186 8.13 25.83 -9.54
CA ASP A 186 9.29 26.08 -10.38
C ASP A 186 10.54 25.34 -9.87
N ASP A 187 11.66 25.48 -10.57
CA ASP A 187 12.92 24.80 -10.21
C ASP A 187 13.43 25.21 -8.82
N THR A 188 13.13 26.42 -8.35
CA THR A 188 13.55 26.88 -7.01
C THR A 188 12.84 26.13 -5.90
N ILE A 189 11.59 25.71 -6.13
CA ILE A 189 10.83 24.87 -5.20
C ILE A 189 11.45 23.48 -5.10
N ILE A 190 11.92 22.92 -6.22
CA ILE A 190 12.60 21.62 -6.26
C ILE A 190 13.85 21.66 -5.37
N GLU A 191 14.71 22.66 -5.59
CA GLU A 191 15.94 22.83 -4.79
C GLU A 191 15.64 22.99 -3.29
N ARG A 192 14.62 23.77 -2.93
CA ARG A 192 14.20 23.97 -1.54
C ARG A 192 13.68 22.67 -0.90
N VAL A 193 12.95 21.82 -1.66
CA VAL A 193 12.50 20.51 -1.18
C VAL A 193 13.70 19.59 -0.97
N GLU A 194 14.61 19.47 -1.93
CA GLU A 194 15.82 18.65 -1.85
C GLU A 194 16.68 19.04 -0.63
N GLU A 195 16.89 20.33 -0.42
CA GLU A 195 17.60 20.82 0.76
C GLU A 195 16.90 20.51 2.08
N SER A 196 15.55 20.56 2.10
CA SER A 196 14.76 20.28 3.31
C SER A 196 14.84 18.82 3.72
N ILE A 197 14.89 17.87 2.76
CA ILE A 197 14.90 16.43 3.03
C ILE A 197 16.30 15.83 3.15
N LYS A 198 17.35 16.55 2.77
CA LYS A 198 18.74 16.05 2.68
C LYS A 198 19.23 15.40 3.97
N ASP A 199 18.98 16.02 5.12
CA ASP A 199 19.43 15.55 6.43
C ASP A 199 18.28 15.00 7.28
N LEU A 200 17.15 14.66 6.64
CA LEU A 200 15.96 14.15 7.33
C LEU A 200 16.21 12.75 7.88
N PRO A 201 15.99 12.51 9.19
CA PRO A 201 16.07 11.18 9.74
C PRO A 201 15.08 10.22 9.05
N PRO A 202 15.37 8.90 9.03
CA PRO A 202 14.42 7.92 8.55
C PRO A 202 13.04 8.08 9.22
N VAL A 203 11.97 7.91 8.47
CA VAL A 203 10.59 8.09 8.99
C VAL A 203 10.31 7.22 10.22
N THR A 204 10.86 6.01 10.25
CA THR A 204 10.73 5.11 11.41
C THR A 204 11.40 5.67 12.67
N LYS A 205 12.52 6.40 12.53
CA LYS A 205 13.16 7.06 13.67
C LYS A 205 12.32 8.25 14.18
N MET A 206 11.68 8.98 13.29
CA MET A 206 10.79 10.07 13.67
C MET A 206 9.55 9.54 14.41
N LEU A 207 8.90 8.52 13.88
CA LEU A 207 7.75 7.86 14.50
C LEU A 207 8.09 7.20 15.84
N SER A 208 9.23 6.48 15.94
CA SER A 208 9.65 5.85 17.21
C SER A 208 10.01 6.85 18.30
N ASN A 209 10.33 8.09 17.93
CA ASN A 209 10.51 9.21 18.86
C ASN A 209 9.18 9.91 19.22
N GLY A 210 8.03 9.39 18.79
CA GLY A 210 6.70 9.91 19.10
C GLY A 210 6.24 11.07 18.24
N MET A 211 6.90 11.37 17.11
CA MET A 211 6.45 12.42 16.19
C MET A 211 5.13 12.02 15.51
N THR A 212 4.20 12.94 15.48
CA THR A 212 2.94 12.81 14.74
C THR A 212 3.16 12.97 13.23
N PRO A 213 2.22 12.50 12.37
CA PRO A 213 2.28 12.74 10.92
C PRO A 213 2.39 14.23 10.56
N GLU A 214 1.70 15.10 11.27
CA GLU A 214 1.78 16.55 11.06
C GLU A 214 3.20 17.10 11.35
N GLU A 215 3.79 16.69 12.46
CA GLU A 215 5.17 17.07 12.81
C GLU A 215 6.19 16.53 11.81
N ILE A 216 5.95 15.33 11.26
CA ILE A 216 6.79 14.76 10.17
C ILE A 216 6.70 15.63 8.92
N CYS A 217 5.49 16.04 8.49
CA CYS A 217 5.32 16.95 7.36
C CYS A 217 6.08 18.27 7.58
N LYS A 218 5.88 18.91 8.74
CA LYS A 218 6.56 20.18 9.08
C LYS A 218 8.08 20.04 9.15
N LYS A 219 8.56 18.90 9.62
CA LYS A 219 10.00 18.63 9.68
C LYS A 219 10.58 18.35 8.29
N ALA A 220 9.88 17.56 7.46
CA ALA A 220 10.31 17.24 6.10
C ALA A 220 10.38 18.48 5.20
N LEU A 221 9.49 19.43 5.45
CA LEU A 221 9.37 20.69 4.68
C LEU A 221 9.58 21.92 5.57
N SER A 222 10.62 21.89 6.40
CA SER A 222 10.93 22.96 7.38
C SER A 222 11.18 24.34 6.77
N LYS A 223 11.41 24.41 5.45
CA LYS A 223 11.59 25.67 4.69
C LYS A 223 10.28 26.19 4.08
N PHE A 224 9.15 25.55 4.35
CA PHE A 224 7.84 25.90 3.80
C PHE A 224 6.84 26.18 4.91
N ASN A 225 5.92 27.12 4.67
CA ASN A 225 4.78 27.38 5.53
C ASN A 225 3.64 26.44 5.14
N LEU A 226 3.44 25.40 5.94
CA LEU A 226 2.43 24.38 5.64
C LEU A 226 1.11 24.68 6.36
N GLN A 227 0.00 24.56 5.62
CA GLN A 227 -1.36 24.60 6.13
C GLN A 227 -1.97 23.21 6.14
N LEU A 228 -2.64 22.86 7.23
CA LEU A 228 -3.38 21.60 7.35
C LEU A 228 -4.61 21.64 6.45
N LEU A 229 -4.74 20.67 5.54
CA LEU A 229 -5.96 20.48 4.75
C LEU A 229 -6.95 19.58 5.47
N ASP A 230 -6.49 18.41 5.91
CA ASP A 230 -7.31 17.46 6.67
C ASP A 230 -6.46 16.47 7.48
N GLU A 231 -7.11 15.85 8.47
CA GLU A 231 -6.62 14.73 9.26
C GLU A 231 -7.67 13.61 9.23
N THR A 232 -7.27 12.39 8.87
CA THR A 232 -8.15 11.24 8.73
C THR A 232 -7.64 10.07 9.55
N ASN A 233 -8.54 9.33 10.21
CA ASN A 233 -8.23 8.05 10.81
C ASN A 233 -8.33 6.95 9.76
N THR A 234 -7.33 6.09 9.69
CA THR A 234 -7.25 5.01 8.71
C THR A 234 -7.15 3.65 9.40
N ALA A 235 -7.57 2.59 8.72
CA ALA A 235 -7.59 1.25 9.27
C ALA A 235 -7.24 0.18 8.23
N TYR A 236 -6.79 -0.98 8.73
CA TYR A 236 -6.80 -2.19 7.91
C TYR A 236 -8.25 -2.68 7.79
N LEU A 237 -8.87 -2.51 6.63
CA LEU A 237 -10.28 -2.77 6.42
C LEU A 237 -10.53 -3.68 5.22
N CYS A 238 -10.95 -4.91 5.48
CA CYS A 238 -11.38 -5.82 4.43
C CYS A 238 -12.90 -5.79 4.26
N THR A 239 -13.35 -5.42 3.06
CA THR A 239 -14.78 -5.33 2.70
C THR A 239 -15.28 -6.60 2.00
N CYS A 240 -14.64 -7.78 2.21
CA CYS A 240 -15.15 -9.02 1.63
C CYS A 240 -16.51 -9.39 2.23
N SER A 241 -17.38 -9.93 1.37
CA SER A 241 -18.68 -10.46 1.76
C SER A 241 -18.97 -11.74 0.98
N ARG A 242 -19.97 -12.51 1.46
CA ARG A 242 -20.40 -13.73 0.77
C ARG A 242 -20.81 -13.44 -0.69
N GLU A 243 -21.51 -12.34 -0.92
CA GLU A 243 -21.97 -11.91 -2.24
C GLU A 243 -20.80 -11.55 -3.18
N ARG A 244 -19.76 -10.92 -2.65
CA ARG A 244 -18.53 -10.62 -3.43
C ARG A 244 -17.77 -11.90 -3.78
N VAL A 245 -17.71 -12.86 -2.88
CA VAL A 245 -17.09 -14.17 -3.11
C VAL A 245 -17.91 -14.95 -4.14
N GLU A 246 -19.25 -14.96 -4.05
CA GLU A 246 -20.14 -15.59 -5.03
C GLU A 246 -19.91 -15.02 -6.44
N LYS A 247 -19.82 -13.68 -6.57
CA LYS A 247 -19.51 -13.04 -7.87
C LYS A 247 -18.13 -13.46 -8.41
N ALA A 248 -17.12 -13.60 -7.52
CA ALA A 248 -15.80 -14.05 -7.93
C ALA A 248 -15.81 -15.51 -8.40
N LEU A 249 -16.57 -16.38 -7.72
CA LEU A 249 -16.76 -17.77 -8.16
C LEU A 249 -17.46 -17.84 -9.52
N ILE A 250 -18.52 -17.06 -9.75
CA ILE A 250 -19.21 -16.98 -11.02
C ILE A 250 -18.26 -16.52 -12.15
N ALA A 251 -17.35 -15.60 -11.86
CA ALA A 251 -16.35 -15.11 -12.82
C ALA A 251 -15.31 -16.16 -13.23
N THR A 252 -15.18 -17.29 -12.54
CA THR A 252 -14.34 -18.43 -13.00
C THR A 252 -14.95 -19.18 -14.20
N GLY A 253 -16.21 -18.91 -14.52
CA GLY A 253 -16.93 -19.50 -15.63
C GLY A 253 -17.34 -20.97 -15.40
N LYS A 254 -17.95 -21.56 -16.44
CA LYS A 254 -18.47 -22.94 -16.36
C LYS A 254 -17.44 -23.97 -15.94
N SER A 255 -16.20 -23.89 -16.45
CA SER A 255 -15.16 -24.87 -16.15
C SER A 255 -14.80 -24.87 -14.67
N GLY A 256 -14.52 -23.68 -14.10
CA GLY A 256 -14.16 -23.57 -12.68
C GLY A 256 -15.30 -23.98 -11.75
N LEU A 257 -16.54 -23.56 -12.05
CA LEU A 257 -17.69 -23.94 -11.24
C LEU A 257 -18.03 -25.45 -11.36
N SER A 258 -17.80 -26.07 -12.52
CA SER A 258 -18.02 -27.52 -12.69
C SER A 258 -17.05 -28.33 -11.85
N GLU A 259 -15.77 -27.95 -11.82
CA GLU A 259 -14.74 -28.58 -10.98
C GLU A 259 -15.11 -28.46 -9.49
N MET A 260 -15.51 -27.26 -9.04
CA MET A 260 -15.94 -27.03 -7.65
C MET A 260 -17.22 -27.82 -7.29
N ALA A 261 -18.10 -28.09 -8.27
CA ALA A 261 -19.33 -28.84 -8.04
C ALA A 261 -19.11 -30.36 -7.86
N GLU A 262 -17.90 -30.86 -8.05
CA GLU A 262 -17.55 -32.25 -7.72
C GLU A 262 -17.47 -32.48 -6.23
N ASP A 263 -17.04 -31.46 -5.47
CA ASP A 263 -16.92 -31.51 -4.00
C ASP A 263 -18.26 -31.28 -3.30
N GLU A 264 -18.45 -31.91 -2.13
CA GLU A 264 -19.61 -31.69 -1.26
C GLU A 264 -19.68 -30.26 -0.71
N THR A 265 -18.50 -29.65 -0.48
CA THR A 265 -18.36 -28.28 0.05
C THR A 265 -17.12 -27.63 -0.52
N THR A 266 -17.27 -26.43 -1.07
CA THR A 266 -16.17 -25.58 -1.53
C THR A 266 -15.84 -24.54 -0.48
N GLU A 267 -14.61 -24.57 0.07
CA GLU A 267 -14.09 -23.52 0.95
C GLU A 267 -13.35 -22.47 0.13
N VAL A 268 -13.70 -21.19 0.34
CA VAL A 268 -13.01 -20.04 -0.24
C VAL A 268 -12.46 -19.18 0.90
N VAL A 269 -11.16 -18.90 0.87
CA VAL A 269 -10.49 -18.08 1.86
C VAL A 269 -10.18 -16.71 1.25
N CYS A 270 -10.56 -15.64 1.94
CA CYS A 270 -10.23 -14.29 1.51
C CYS A 270 -8.73 -14.03 1.66
N ASN A 271 -8.04 -13.67 0.58
CA ASN A 271 -6.59 -13.39 0.59
C ASN A 271 -6.20 -12.18 1.46
N PHE A 272 -7.14 -11.29 1.81
CA PHE A 272 -6.87 -10.08 2.58
C PHE A 272 -7.05 -10.25 4.08
N CYS A 273 -8.06 -11.02 4.52
CA CYS A 273 -8.40 -11.14 5.96
C CYS A 273 -8.53 -12.58 6.45
N HIS A 274 -8.26 -13.54 5.60
CA HIS A 274 -8.34 -14.98 5.86
C HIS A 274 -9.72 -15.47 6.33
N LYS A 275 -10.78 -14.64 6.17
CA LYS A 275 -12.15 -15.08 6.44
C LYS A 275 -12.53 -16.20 5.49
N LYS A 276 -13.09 -17.27 6.04
CA LYS A 276 -13.51 -18.46 5.31
C LYS A 276 -14.99 -18.35 4.92
N TYR A 277 -15.29 -18.75 3.71
CA TYR A 277 -16.63 -18.86 3.15
C TYR A 277 -16.84 -20.28 2.64
N HIS A 278 -17.92 -20.91 3.02
CA HIS A 278 -18.26 -22.26 2.59
C HIS A 278 -19.48 -22.22 1.70
N PHE A 279 -19.42 -22.93 0.58
CA PHE A 279 -20.51 -23.06 -0.38
C PHE A 279 -20.81 -24.54 -0.55
N SER A 280 -22.10 -24.92 -0.41
CA SER A 280 -22.52 -26.30 -0.66
C SER A 280 -22.51 -26.60 -2.16
N LYS A 281 -22.52 -27.88 -2.48
CA LYS A 281 -22.63 -28.37 -3.86
C LYS A 281 -23.85 -27.78 -4.59
N GLU A 282 -24.99 -27.70 -3.90
CA GLU A 282 -26.22 -27.13 -4.45
C GLU A 282 -26.08 -25.63 -4.75
N GLU A 283 -25.36 -24.89 -3.92
CA GLU A 283 -25.08 -23.46 -4.14
C GLU A 283 -24.19 -23.27 -5.37
N ILE A 284 -23.11 -24.06 -5.51
CA ILE A 284 -22.24 -24.03 -6.70
C ILE A 284 -23.03 -24.41 -7.97
N GLN A 285 -23.88 -25.44 -7.91
CA GLN A 285 -24.73 -25.83 -9.03
C GLN A 285 -25.74 -24.74 -9.43
N LYS A 286 -26.26 -23.97 -8.45
CA LYS A 286 -27.10 -22.80 -8.75
C LYS A 286 -26.32 -21.70 -9.47
N MET A 287 -25.06 -21.43 -9.07
CA MET A 287 -24.18 -20.48 -9.76
C MET A 287 -23.88 -20.94 -11.19
N LEU A 288 -23.64 -22.25 -11.38
CA LEU A 288 -23.37 -22.83 -12.70
C LEU A 288 -24.53 -22.62 -13.70
N LYS A 289 -25.77 -22.54 -13.22
CA LYS A 289 -26.94 -22.28 -14.07
C LYS A 289 -27.06 -20.82 -14.51
N ARG A 290 -26.29 -19.91 -13.91
CA ARG A 290 -26.28 -18.46 -14.21
C ARG A 290 -25.21 -18.08 -15.23
N VAL A 291 -24.31 -18.99 -15.61
CA VAL A 291 -23.21 -18.85 -16.55
C VAL A 291 -23.47 -19.73 -17.78
#